data_2c498a5e5c5480e6c696604e272948c2
#
_entry.id   2c498a5e5c5480e6c696604e272948c2
#
_cell.length_a   1.000
_cell.length_b   1.000
_cell.length_c   1.000
_cell.angle_alpha   90.00
_cell.angle_beta   90.00
_cell.angle_gamma   90.00
#
_symmetry.space_group_name_H-M   'P 1'
#
loop_
_entity.id
_entity.type
_entity.pdbx_description
1 polymer ?
#
loop_
_entity_poly.entity_id
_entity_poly.type
_entity_poly.pdbx_seq_one_letter_code
_entity_poly.pdbx_strand_id
1 'polypeptide(L)'
;MPNPLGGSTVALVLIVDDSPTDVHVMQQALEQHGFRTASAADGGEGLRLARELQPDLILMDIVMPGVNGFQATRELASDPQTRSIPIIMVTSKAQESDRVWGLRQGAVDYIVKPVAMEQLVRKAQAAIAG
;
A
#
# COMPACT_ATOMS: atom_id res chain seq x y z
N MET A 1 4.13 15.26 13.53
CA MET A 1 5.08 16.17 14.13
C MET A 1 6.37 15.48 14.49
N PRO A 2 7.49 16.02 14.09
CA PRO A 2 8.75 15.40 14.47
C PRO A 2 8.92 15.44 15.98
N ASN A 3 9.45 14.39 16.49
CA ASN A 3 9.80 14.29 17.88
C ASN A 3 10.91 15.29 18.17
N PRO A 4 10.76 16.17 19.16
CA PRO A 4 11.78 17.17 19.46
C PRO A 4 13.11 16.56 19.89
N LEU A 5 13.12 15.29 20.27
CA LEU A 5 14.36 14.56 20.57
C LEU A 5 14.97 13.97 19.30
N GLY A 6 14.55 14.41 18.15
CA GLY A 6 15.05 13.95 16.88
C GLY A 6 14.43 12.67 16.40
N GLY A 7 13.58 12.06 17.17
CA GLY A 7 12.85 10.89 16.73
C GLY A 7 11.72 11.30 15.81
N SER A 8 12.04 11.74 14.61
CA SER A 8 11.00 11.96 13.63
C SER A 8 10.35 10.63 13.33
N THR A 9 9.04 10.63 13.28
CA THR A 9 8.29 9.48 12.79
C THR A 9 8.49 9.41 11.28
N VAL A 10 9.32 8.49 10.86
CA VAL A 10 9.47 8.18 9.45
C VAL A 10 8.29 7.30 9.05
N ALA A 11 7.55 7.71 8.05
CA ALA A 11 6.39 6.97 7.58
C ALA A 11 6.79 5.60 7.05
N LEU A 12 6.00 4.59 7.38
CA LEU A 12 6.20 3.21 6.96
C LEU A 12 5.16 2.84 5.90
N VAL A 13 5.62 2.36 4.76
CA VAL A 13 4.76 1.88 3.68
C VAL A 13 4.89 0.36 3.59
N LEU A 14 3.77 -0.35 3.68
CA LEU A 14 3.72 -1.78 3.47
C LEU A 14 3.33 -2.06 2.02
N ILE A 15 4.17 -2.80 1.31
CA ILE A 15 3.93 -3.16 -0.08
C ILE A 15 3.49 -4.63 -0.14
N VAL A 16 2.28 -4.88 -0.61
CA VAL A 16 1.73 -6.24 -0.73
C VAL A 16 1.66 -6.60 -2.21
N ASP A 17 2.61 -7.40 -2.66
CA ASP A 17 2.79 -7.71 -4.08
C ASP A 17 3.66 -8.96 -4.18
N ASP A 18 3.27 -9.91 -5.02
CA ASP A 18 4.02 -11.16 -5.18
C ASP A 18 5.16 -11.07 -6.19
N SER A 19 5.35 -9.92 -6.83
CA SER A 19 6.45 -9.70 -7.77
C SER A 19 7.66 -9.11 -7.05
N PRO A 20 8.74 -9.86 -6.83
CA PRO A 20 9.93 -9.32 -6.17
C PRO A 20 10.53 -8.12 -6.91
N THR A 21 10.47 -8.12 -8.24
CA THR A 21 10.98 -7.02 -9.05
C THR A 21 10.18 -5.74 -8.81
N ASP A 22 8.85 -5.83 -8.83
CA ASP A 22 7.99 -4.67 -8.59
C ASP A 22 8.17 -4.13 -7.19
N VAL A 23 8.24 -5.03 -6.20
CA VAL A 23 8.48 -4.64 -4.80
C VAL A 23 9.79 -3.89 -4.68
N HIS A 24 10.86 -4.42 -5.28
CA HIS A 24 12.19 -3.80 -5.18
C HIS A 24 12.19 -2.38 -5.76
N VAL A 25 11.59 -2.21 -6.94
CA VAL A 25 11.54 -0.90 -7.60
C VAL A 25 10.77 0.11 -6.75
N MET A 26 9.62 -0.30 -6.23
CA MET A 26 8.81 0.58 -5.38
C MET A 26 9.52 0.92 -4.06
N GLN A 27 10.17 -0.07 -3.45
CA GLN A 27 10.94 0.16 -2.22
C GLN A 27 12.05 1.18 -2.44
N GLN A 28 12.81 1.02 -3.52
CA GLN A 28 13.88 1.96 -3.82
C GLN A 28 13.37 3.39 -3.98
N ALA A 29 12.30 3.57 -4.73
CA ALA A 29 11.74 4.90 -4.97
C ALA A 29 11.26 5.54 -3.68
N LEU A 30 10.55 4.78 -2.85
CA LEU A 30 10.00 5.28 -1.60
C LEU A 30 11.11 5.58 -0.60
N GLU A 31 12.11 4.69 -0.48
CA GLU A 31 13.21 4.88 0.47
C GLU A 31 14.07 6.07 0.10
N GLN A 32 14.24 6.35 -1.20
CA GLN A 32 14.95 7.56 -1.65
C GLN A 32 14.23 8.84 -1.23
N HIS A 33 12.94 8.77 -0.95
CA HIS A 33 12.16 9.92 -0.51
C HIS A 33 11.87 9.90 0.99
N GLY A 34 12.63 9.12 1.74
CA GLY A 34 12.58 9.13 3.20
C GLY A 34 11.58 8.20 3.85
N PHE A 35 10.89 7.36 3.08
CA PHE A 35 9.98 6.37 3.65
C PHE A 35 10.75 5.14 4.12
N ARG A 36 10.26 4.48 5.16
CA ARG A 36 10.61 3.09 5.44
C ARG A 36 9.64 2.19 4.72
N THR A 37 10.08 1.01 4.34
CA THR A 37 9.21 0.05 3.65
C THR A 37 9.27 -1.33 4.29
N ALA A 38 8.18 -2.06 4.18
CA ALA A 38 8.11 -3.48 4.46
C ALA A 38 7.33 -4.12 3.32
N SER A 39 7.46 -5.41 3.12
CA SER A 39 6.76 -6.08 2.03
C SER A 39 6.17 -7.41 2.46
N ALA A 40 5.08 -7.78 1.79
CA ALA A 40 4.43 -9.07 1.90
C ALA A 40 4.21 -9.61 0.50
N ALA A 41 4.39 -10.91 0.32
CA ALA A 41 4.31 -11.54 -1.00
C ALA A 41 2.90 -12.07 -1.33
N ASP A 42 1.98 -12.03 -0.39
CA ASP A 42 0.61 -12.45 -0.61
C ASP A 42 -0.35 -11.71 0.34
N GLY A 43 -1.64 -11.87 0.08
CA GLY A 43 -2.66 -11.16 0.84
C GLY A 43 -2.73 -11.56 2.31
N GLY A 44 -2.53 -12.85 2.61
CA GLY A 44 -2.56 -13.33 4.00
C GLY A 44 -1.44 -12.72 4.82
N GLU A 45 -0.22 -12.71 4.29
CA GLU A 45 0.90 -12.07 4.95
C GLU A 45 0.68 -10.57 5.07
N GLY A 46 0.11 -9.95 4.04
CA GLY A 46 -0.23 -8.53 4.05
C GLY A 46 -1.18 -8.17 5.18
N LEU A 47 -2.22 -8.98 5.39
CA LEU A 47 -3.15 -8.79 6.49
C LEU A 47 -2.44 -8.89 7.84
N ARG A 48 -1.59 -9.89 8.00
CA ARG A 48 -0.84 -10.09 9.23
C ARG A 48 0.09 -8.92 9.53
N LEU A 49 0.87 -8.52 8.54
CA LEU A 49 1.85 -7.44 8.70
C LEU A 49 1.17 -6.09 8.91
N ALA A 50 0.02 -5.85 8.29
CA ALA A 50 -0.72 -4.62 8.51
C ALA A 50 -1.13 -4.48 9.98
N ARG A 51 -1.57 -5.57 10.60
CA ARG A 51 -1.94 -5.57 12.01
C ARG A 51 -0.73 -5.41 12.93
N GLU A 52 0.36 -6.10 12.61
CA GLU A 52 1.56 -6.07 13.44
C GLU A 52 2.30 -4.73 13.34
N LEU A 53 2.50 -4.25 12.14
CA LEU A 53 3.37 -3.09 11.88
C LEU A 53 2.64 -1.76 11.95
N GLN A 54 1.32 -1.76 11.77
CA GLN A 54 0.52 -0.54 11.72
C GLN A 54 1.14 0.49 10.77
N PRO A 55 1.31 0.15 9.47
CA PRO A 55 1.93 1.07 8.52
C PRO A 55 1.07 2.32 8.31
N ASP A 56 1.69 3.34 7.78
CA ASP A 56 1.02 4.61 7.46
C ASP A 56 0.30 4.55 6.11
N LEU A 57 0.68 3.58 5.28
CA LEU A 57 0.11 3.38 3.95
C LEU A 57 0.32 1.93 3.53
N ILE A 58 -0.63 1.37 2.81
CA ILE A 58 -0.50 0.06 2.18
C ILE A 58 -0.62 0.23 0.67
N LEU A 59 0.34 -0.31 -0.07
CA LEU A 59 0.26 -0.46 -1.53
C LEU A 59 -0.13 -1.91 -1.80
N MET A 60 -1.25 -2.11 -2.48
CA MET A 60 -1.85 -3.44 -2.61
C MET A 60 -2.00 -3.82 -4.07
N ASP A 61 -1.35 -4.91 -4.50
CA ASP A 61 -1.65 -5.52 -5.78
C ASP A 61 -2.92 -6.38 -5.67
N ILE A 62 -3.58 -6.60 -6.79
CA ILE A 62 -4.82 -7.38 -6.83
C ILE A 62 -4.52 -8.85 -7.12
N VAL A 63 -3.69 -9.12 -8.13
CA VAL A 63 -3.45 -10.49 -8.61
C VAL A 63 -2.32 -11.12 -7.80
N MET A 64 -2.70 -11.94 -6.84
CA MET A 64 -1.76 -12.63 -5.95
C MET A 64 -2.30 -14.02 -5.64
N PRO A 65 -1.43 -14.98 -5.30
CA PRO A 65 -1.91 -16.30 -4.85
C PRO A 65 -2.70 -16.18 -3.55
N GLY A 66 -3.71 -17.03 -3.39
CA GLY A 66 -4.56 -17.05 -2.21
C GLY A 66 -5.53 -15.89 -2.17
N VAL A 67 -5.50 -15.10 -1.12
CA VAL A 67 -6.36 -13.94 -0.95
C VAL A 67 -5.95 -12.85 -1.95
N ASN A 68 -6.86 -12.46 -2.85
CA ASN A 68 -6.56 -11.41 -3.80
C ASN A 68 -6.64 -10.03 -3.14
N GLY A 69 -6.12 -9.01 -3.85
CA GLY A 69 -6.03 -7.66 -3.29
C GLY A 69 -7.38 -7.00 -3.01
N PHE A 70 -8.42 -7.31 -3.76
CA PHE A 70 -9.76 -6.80 -3.46
C PHE A 70 -10.25 -7.30 -2.11
N GLN A 71 -10.11 -8.59 -1.89
CA GLN A 71 -10.54 -9.24 -0.65
C GLN A 71 -9.71 -8.74 0.54
N ALA A 72 -8.40 -8.67 0.38
CA ALA A 72 -7.50 -8.17 1.42
C ALA A 72 -7.85 -6.73 1.79
N THR A 73 -8.09 -5.87 0.80
CA THR A 73 -8.48 -4.48 1.03
C THR A 73 -9.79 -4.40 1.81
N ARG A 74 -10.77 -5.20 1.43
CA ARG A 74 -12.07 -5.24 2.13
C ARG A 74 -11.89 -5.64 3.60
N GLU A 75 -11.08 -6.65 3.87
CA GLU A 75 -10.83 -7.09 5.23
C GLU A 75 -10.13 -6.01 6.05
N LEU A 76 -9.11 -5.36 5.48
CA LEU A 76 -8.39 -4.28 6.15
C LEU A 76 -9.29 -3.07 6.43
N ALA A 77 -10.14 -2.71 5.47
CA ALA A 77 -11.03 -1.56 5.59
C ALA A 77 -12.15 -1.78 6.62
N SER A 78 -12.48 -3.03 6.91
CA SER A 78 -13.54 -3.35 7.87
C SER A 78 -13.02 -3.74 9.26
N ASP A 79 -11.71 -3.97 9.41
CA ASP A 79 -11.11 -4.33 10.69
C ASP A 79 -10.82 -3.06 11.51
N PRO A 80 -11.35 -2.95 12.73
CA PRO A 80 -11.09 -1.77 13.58
C PRO A 80 -9.61 -1.48 13.80
N GLN A 81 -8.73 -2.49 13.71
CA GLN A 81 -7.30 -2.31 13.92
C GLN A 81 -6.59 -1.70 12.71
N THR A 82 -7.18 -1.81 11.51
CA THR A 82 -6.50 -1.40 10.27
C THR A 82 -7.32 -0.45 9.40
N ARG A 83 -8.58 -0.23 9.72
CA ARG A 83 -9.48 0.54 8.84
C ARG A 83 -9.06 1.99 8.61
N SER A 84 -8.23 2.54 9.48
CA SER A 84 -7.73 3.92 9.31
C SER A 84 -6.50 4.02 8.42
N ILE A 85 -5.89 2.87 8.05
CA ILE A 85 -4.70 2.86 7.21
C ILE A 85 -5.15 3.03 5.75
N PRO A 86 -4.68 4.08 5.05
CA PRO A 86 -5.02 4.25 3.64
C PRO A 86 -4.41 3.14 2.78
N ILE A 87 -5.15 2.71 1.77
CA ILE A 87 -4.73 1.67 0.83
C ILE A 87 -4.79 2.23 -0.57
N ILE A 88 -3.69 2.15 -1.30
CA ILE A 88 -3.63 2.47 -2.73
C ILE A 88 -3.45 1.15 -3.46
N MET A 89 -4.31 0.87 -4.43
CA MET A 89 -4.13 -0.30 -5.28
C MET A 89 -3.10 0.00 -6.36
N VAL A 90 -2.14 -0.91 -6.56
CA VAL A 90 -1.09 -0.79 -7.57
C VAL A 90 -1.05 -2.10 -8.32
N THR A 91 -1.59 -2.14 -9.52
CA THR A 91 -1.89 -3.39 -10.20
C THR A 91 -1.88 -3.24 -11.72
N SER A 92 -1.73 -4.36 -12.42
CA SER A 92 -1.84 -4.39 -13.89
C SER A 92 -3.29 -4.47 -14.36
N LYS A 93 -4.26 -4.63 -13.47
CA LYS A 93 -5.67 -4.65 -13.85
C LYS A 93 -6.13 -3.23 -14.17
N ALA A 94 -6.39 -2.97 -15.45
CA ALA A 94 -6.52 -1.62 -15.97
C ALA A 94 -7.95 -1.24 -16.36
N GLN A 95 -8.93 -2.13 -16.21
CA GLN A 95 -10.31 -1.83 -16.59
C GLN A 95 -10.95 -0.88 -15.58
N GLU A 96 -11.82 -0.01 -16.06
CA GLU A 96 -12.52 0.93 -15.19
C GLU A 96 -13.34 0.20 -14.13
N SER A 97 -13.91 -0.96 -14.47
CA SER A 97 -14.65 -1.77 -13.50
C SER A 97 -13.75 -2.25 -12.35
N ASP A 98 -12.48 -2.56 -12.62
CA ASP A 98 -11.53 -2.94 -11.58
C ASP A 98 -11.27 -1.77 -10.63
N ARG A 99 -11.08 -0.58 -11.20
CA ARG A 99 -10.83 0.62 -10.41
C ARG A 99 -12.02 0.95 -9.52
N VAL A 100 -13.22 0.93 -10.08
CA VAL A 100 -14.44 1.20 -9.30
C VAL A 100 -14.60 0.19 -8.19
N TRP A 101 -14.35 -1.10 -8.49
CA TRP A 101 -14.47 -2.16 -7.49
C TRP A 101 -13.45 -2.00 -6.37
N GLY A 102 -12.20 -1.67 -6.71
CA GLY A 102 -11.15 -1.44 -5.71
C GLY A 102 -11.50 -0.31 -4.76
N LEU A 103 -11.99 0.80 -5.29
CA LEU A 103 -12.40 1.94 -4.45
C LEU A 103 -13.58 1.56 -3.55
N ARG A 104 -14.51 0.75 -4.06
CA ARG A 104 -15.64 0.25 -3.26
C ARG A 104 -15.20 -0.67 -2.13
N GLN A 105 -14.10 -1.41 -2.31
CA GLN A 105 -13.58 -2.26 -1.25
C GLN A 105 -12.90 -1.45 -0.13
N GLY A 106 -12.59 -0.19 -0.40
CA GLY A 106 -12.03 0.70 0.60
C GLY A 106 -10.71 1.35 0.23
N ALA A 107 -10.17 1.08 -0.98
CA ALA A 107 -8.97 1.76 -1.44
C ALA A 107 -9.24 3.25 -1.62
N VAL A 108 -8.24 4.08 -1.33
CA VAL A 108 -8.36 5.54 -1.48
C VAL A 108 -7.88 6.00 -2.86
N ASP A 109 -7.11 5.17 -3.56
CA ASP A 109 -6.62 5.51 -4.90
C ASP A 109 -6.26 4.22 -5.65
N TYR A 110 -5.97 4.35 -6.94
CA TYR A 110 -5.73 3.21 -7.82
C TYR A 110 -4.69 3.61 -8.87
N ILE A 111 -3.62 2.83 -8.97
CA ILE A 111 -2.54 3.07 -9.92
C ILE A 111 -2.38 1.82 -10.78
N VAL A 112 -2.30 2.03 -12.10
CA VAL A 112 -2.14 0.94 -13.07
C VAL A 112 -0.66 0.80 -13.43
N LYS A 113 -0.14 -0.41 -13.37
CA LYS A 113 1.23 -0.72 -13.79
C LYS A 113 1.33 -0.66 -15.33
N PRO A 114 2.46 -0.26 -15.90
CA PRO A 114 3.71 0.12 -15.23
C PRO A 114 3.61 1.48 -14.56
N VAL A 115 4.22 1.60 -13.38
CA VAL A 115 4.07 2.77 -12.53
C VAL A 115 5.22 3.75 -12.77
N ALA A 116 4.86 5.03 -12.97
CA ALA A 116 5.84 6.11 -12.91
C ALA A 116 6.17 6.32 -11.43
N MET A 117 7.43 6.12 -11.04
CA MET A 117 7.80 6.18 -9.62
C MET A 117 7.55 7.55 -9.00
N GLU A 118 7.70 8.62 -9.77
CA GLU A 118 7.37 9.97 -9.30
C GLU A 118 5.90 10.10 -8.92
N GLN A 119 5.01 9.50 -9.71
CA GLN A 119 3.57 9.48 -9.42
C GLN A 119 3.29 8.68 -8.16
N LEU A 120 3.93 7.53 -8.02
CA LEU A 120 3.77 6.68 -6.83
C LEU A 120 4.15 7.45 -5.56
N VAL A 121 5.29 8.11 -5.58
CA VAL A 121 5.78 8.87 -4.42
C VAL A 121 4.81 10.00 -4.09
N ARG A 122 4.34 10.76 -5.09
CA ARG A 122 3.39 11.85 -4.85
C ARG A 122 2.09 11.34 -4.24
N LYS A 123 1.56 10.24 -4.78
CA LYS A 123 0.31 9.66 -4.27
C LYS A 123 0.49 9.09 -2.87
N ALA A 124 1.63 8.50 -2.59
CA ALA A 124 1.95 8.02 -1.24
C ALA A 124 2.00 9.18 -0.25
N GLN A 125 2.68 10.27 -0.61
CA GLN A 125 2.77 11.46 0.25
C GLN A 125 1.38 12.05 0.50
N ALA A 126 0.55 12.15 -0.53
CA ALA A 126 -0.80 12.68 -0.41
C ALA A 126 -1.68 11.81 0.48
N ALA A 127 -1.61 10.49 0.34
CA ALA A 127 -2.41 9.57 1.14
C ALA A 127 -2.04 9.63 2.62
N ILE A 128 -0.75 9.76 2.92
CA ILE A 128 -0.27 9.82 4.30
C ILE A 128 -0.60 11.17 4.93
N ALA A 129 -0.51 12.24 4.16
CA ALA A 129 -0.82 13.58 4.65
C ALA A 129 -2.32 13.80 4.85
N GLY A 130 -3.11 13.13 4.06
CA GLY A 130 -4.55 13.27 4.09
C GLY A 130 -5.21 12.41 5.12
#